data_dd7022f0b494534285f7800edf8a7c02
#
_entry.id   dd7022f0b494534285f7800edf8a7c02
#
_cell.length_a   1.000
_cell.length_b   1.000
_cell.length_c   1.000
_cell.angle_alpha   90.00
_cell.angle_beta   90.00
_cell.angle_gamma   90.00
#
_symmetry.space_group_name_H-M   'P 1'
#
loop_
_entity.id
_entity.type
_entity.pdbx_description
1 polymer ?
#
loop_
_entity_poly.entity_id
_entity_poly.type
_entity_poly.pdbx_seq_one_letter_code
_entity_poly.pdbx_strand_id
1 'polypeptide(L)'
;MKVPVHHKSCSPRTRNLKSPSTFLQPLASTDLERLFALLPTFEHQKGIRLFDELAKDPSTAGPILQELLAVVSNHDDPQLHTPHGVLTLHAGRELLRLTRPPGGLGLLRFLVFYNFSLPKRSLTPTRVEAEARAIPSASEEEQALAYRKFVFERMGPKAAPLLARIALDHGVEAAAHLAIRTSLDDLGRLAHNLALAVGYADVASILGLPRGLVPIANLGHVQAVGLQGVPPTEIPILEKRGSGRADAEALASFLEEWEFDRVEPILQAFAFDGRADEAYRPLLVAASAEPGFLGHTLIAAHTARLATRFLNSSENAWLLWKLCRTLTNRFGYPEFLRLGTSEDRDRPSMLAALESSLRYKSPPAEETVRHALEADVPLEDILAAVVDFYGQWTVGEKEHTISYLNAVLQTAKFLGKEEALLPLAIGLSKLPF
;
A
#
# COMPACT_ATOMS: atom_id res chain seq x y z
N MET A 1 40.28 -40.32 1.91
CA MET A 1 40.08 -39.34 0.83
C MET A 1 39.01 -38.37 1.33
N LYS A 2 39.39 -37.17 1.67
CA LYS A 2 38.46 -36.11 2.13
C LYS A 2 38.20 -35.20 0.90
N VAL A 3 36.96 -35.07 0.51
CA VAL A 3 36.51 -34.13 -0.55
C VAL A 3 36.16 -32.81 0.13
N PRO A 4 36.72 -31.67 -0.31
CA PRO A 4 36.35 -30.38 0.26
C PRO A 4 35.00 -29.89 -0.30
N VAL A 5 34.09 -29.55 0.60
CA VAL A 5 32.82 -28.91 0.28
C VAL A 5 33.09 -27.41 0.12
N HIS A 6 33.00 -26.91 -1.12
CA HIS A 6 33.00 -25.48 -1.39
C HIS A 6 31.62 -24.88 -1.12
N HIS A 7 31.49 -24.16 0.00
CA HIS A 7 30.38 -23.24 0.23
C HIS A 7 30.53 -22.04 -0.71
N LYS A 8 29.74 -21.98 -1.77
CA LYS A 8 29.49 -20.74 -2.50
C LYS A 8 28.41 -19.96 -1.75
N SER A 9 28.83 -18.89 -1.07
CA SER A 9 27.92 -17.87 -0.56
C SER A 9 27.26 -17.17 -1.75
N CYS A 10 25.95 -17.40 -1.93
CA CYS A 10 25.13 -16.58 -2.80
C CYS A 10 24.84 -15.25 -2.11
N SER A 11 25.61 -14.23 -2.46
CA SER A 11 25.31 -12.84 -2.11
C SER A 11 24.09 -12.39 -2.91
N PRO A 12 23.06 -11.79 -2.28
CA PRO A 12 21.93 -11.26 -3.02
C PRO A 12 22.41 -10.11 -3.91
N ARG A 13 22.18 -10.22 -5.20
CA ARG A 13 22.39 -9.12 -6.15
C ARG A 13 21.43 -7.99 -5.80
N THR A 14 21.91 -7.00 -5.06
CA THR A 14 21.27 -5.70 -4.95
C THR A 14 21.16 -5.12 -6.37
N ARG A 15 19.97 -5.15 -6.96
CA ARG A 15 19.67 -4.31 -8.10
C ARG A 15 19.75 -2.87 -7.62
N ASN A 16 20.80 -2.15 -8.03
CA ASN A 16 20.88 -0.71 -7.92
C ASN A 16 19.70 -0.07 -8.69
N LEU A 17 18.58 0.06 -8.03
CA LEU A 17 17.56 1.02 -8.42
C LEU A 17 18.18 2.40 -8.21
N LYS A 18 18.68 3.00 -9.29
CA LYS A 18 19.06 4.41 -9.30
C LYS A 18 17.88 5.20 -8.77
N SER A 19 17.99 5.65 -7.52
CA SER A 19 17.06 6.61 -6.96
C SER A 19 17.04 7.84 -7.88
N PRO A 20 15.88 8.37 -8.24
CA PRO A 20 15.78 9.67 -8.88
C PRO A 20 16.06 10.75 -7.83
N SER A 21 17.35 11.00 -7.57
CA SER A 21 17.83 12.04 -6.64
C SER A 21 17.90 13.42 -7.30
N THR A 22 16.96 13.75 -8.20
CA THR A 22 17.03 15.00 -8.97
C THR A 22 15.94 16.03 -8.63
N PHE A 23 15.23 15.88 -7.49
CA PHE A 23 14.12 16.78 -7.13
C PHE A 23 14.21 17.35 -5.71
N LEU A 24 15.36 17.88 -5.30
CA LEU A 24 15.44 18.59 -4.02
C LEU A 24 16.34 19.81 -4.16
N GLN A 25 15.82 20.88 -4.78
CA GLN A 25 16.26 22.23 -4.41
C GLN A 25 15.34 22.71 -3.28
N PRO A 26 15.89 23.27 -2.17
CA PRO A 26 15.07 23.84 -1.12
C PRO A 26 14.36 25.08 -1.69
N LEU A 27 13.05 25.00 -1.81
CA LEU A 27 12.19 26.16 -2.00
C LEU A 27 12.34 27.10 -0.80
N ALA A 28 12.11 28.40 -1.04
CA ALA A 28 12.11 29.41 0.02
C ALA A 28 11.22 28.93 1.18
N SER A 29 11.85 28.59 2.30
CA SER A 29 11.29 27.82 3.42
C SER A 29 10.04 28.43 4.05
N THR A 30 9.84 29.73 3.88
CA THR A 30 8.86 30.54 4.61
C THR A 30 7.41 30.25 4.24
N ASP A 31 7.06 29.99 2.97
CA ASP A 31 5.65 29.83 2.58
C ASP A 31 5.15 28.41 2.79
N LEU A 32 6.00 27.40 2.64
CA LEU A 32 5.70 26.04 3.07
C LEU A 32 5.53 25.97 4.59
N GLU A 33 6.43 26.56 5.35
CA GLU A 33 6.32 26.64 6.82
C GLU A 33 5.02 27.33 7.24
N ARG A 34 4.62 28.40 6.54
CA ARG A 34 3.33 29.09 6.77
C ARG A 34 2.14 28.18 6.44
N LEU A 35 2.18 27.43 5.32
CA LEU A 35 1.14 26.47 4.98
C LEU A 35 0.99 25.45 6.12
N PHE A 36 2.08 24.84 6.54
CA PHE A 36 2.09 23.80 7.57
C PHE A 36 1.77 24.34 8.97
N ALA A 37 2.03 25.62 9.25
CA ALA A 37 1.59 26.28 10.48
C ALA A 37 0.08 26.59 10.48
N LEU A 38 -0.51 26.88 9.32
CA LEU A 38 -1.94 27.19 9.19
C LEU A 38 -2.82 25.93 9.25
N LEU A 39 -2.31 24.80 8.80
CA LEU A 39 -3.11 23.57 8.64
C LEU A 39 -3.62 22.96 9.97
N PRO A 40 -2.90 23.04 11.12
CA PRO A 40 -3.41 22.66 12.42
C PRO A 40 -4.44 23.64 12.98
N THR A 41 -4.51 24.84 12.45
CA THR A 41 -5.47 25.86 12.88
C THR A 41 -6.78 25.69 12.12
N PHE A 42 -7.90 26.18 12.67
CA PHE A 42 -9.18 26.18 11.97
C PHE A 42 -9.25 27.14 10.77
N GLU A 43 -8.10 27.69 10.32
CA GLU A 43 -8.02 28.65 9.22
C GLU A 43 -7.94 27.97 7.83
N HIS A 44 -8.74 26.95 7.60
CA HIS A 44 -8.75 26.16 6.37
C HIS A 44 -8.77 27.01 5.07
N GLN A 45 -9.53 28.12 5.07
CA GLN A 45 -9.63 28.98 3.90
C GLN A 45 -8.30 29.67 3.54
N LYS A 46 -7.52 30.06 4.56
CA LYS A 46 -6.18 30.65 4.31
C LYS A 46 -5.21 29.58 3.84
N GLY A 47 -5.26 28.38 4.45
CA GLY A 47 -4.45 27.25 4.02
C GLY A 47 -4.73 26.87 2.56
N ILE A 48 -6.01 26.80 2.16
CA ILE A 48 -6.42 26.53 0.77
C ILE A 48 -5.82 27.54 -0.21
N ARG A 49 -5.97 28.85 0.06
CA ARG A 49 -5.43 29.89 -0.82
C ARG A 49 -3.91 29.81 -0.94
N LEU A 50 -3.23 29.60 0.18
CA LEU A 50 -1.76 29.49 0.17
C LEU A 50 -1.31 28.24 -0.59
N PHE A 51 -2.01 27.11 -0.42
CA PHE A 51 -1.76 25.90 -1.21
C PHE A 51 -1.95 26.18 -2.70
N ASP A 52 -3.07 26.79 -3.09
CA ASP A 52 -3.38 27.08 -4.50
C ASP A 52 -2.35 28.04 -5.14
N GLU A 53 -1.77 28.97 -4.35
CA GLU A 53 -0.64 29.80 -4.81
C GLU A 53 0.66 29.01 -4.98
N LEU A 54 1.01 28.17 -4.00
CA LEU A 54 2.21 27.34 -4.06
C LEU A 54 2.12 26.31 -5.19
N ALA A 55 0.96 25.72 -5.41
CA ALA A 55 0.73 24.70 -6.43
C ALA A 55 0.82 25.22 -7.88
N LYS A 56 0.91 26.55 -8.09
CA LYS A 56 1.22 27.12 -9.40
C LYS A 56 2.64 26.76 -9.87
N ASP A 57 3.54 26.50 -8.93
CA ASP A 57 4.88 25.97 -9.22
C ASP A 57 4.88 24.44 -9.00
N PRO A 58 4.96 23.64 -10.07
CA PRO A 58 4.98 22.18 -9.96
C PRO A 58 6.12 21.63 -9.09
N SER A 59 7.20 22.40 -8.90
CA SER A 59 8.32 21.99 -8.05
C SER A 59 7.96 21.91 -6.55
N THR A 60 6.84 22.51 -6.13
CA THR A 60 6.39 22.52 -4.74
C THR A 60 5.76 21.19 -4.29
N ALA A 61 5.29 20.37 -5.23
CA ALA A 61 4.59 19.11 -4.91
C ALA A 61 5.47 18.13 -4.09
N GLY A 62 6.75 18.00 -4.46
CA GLY A 62 7.69 17.15 -3.74
C GLY A 62 7.89 17.57 -2.28
N PRO A 63 8.27 18.84 -2.00
CA PRO A 63 8.35 19.39 -0.65
C PRO A 63 7.06 19.26 0.16
N ILE A 64 5.89 19.51 -0.43
CA ILE A 64 4.60 19.33 0.25
C ILE A 64 4.41 17.86 0.67
N LEU A 65 4.65 16.90 -0.23
CA LEU A 65 4.56 15.48 0.09
C LEU A 65 5.56 15.07 1.18
N GLN A 66 6.77 15.62 1.16
CA GLN A 66 7.78 15.34 2.19
C GLN A 66 7.33 15.79 3.58
N GLU A 67 6.71 16.95 3.70
CA GLU A 67 6.17 17.42 4.98
C GLU A 67 4.93 16.61 5.41
N LEU A 68 4.07 16.21 4.47
CA LEU A 68 2.94 15.34 4.78
C LEU A 68 3.38 14.02 5.39
N LEU A 69 4.56 13.46 5.01
CA LEU A 69 5.10 12.25 5.65
C LEU A 69 5.33 12.46 7.16
N ALA A 70 5.82 13.63 7.57
CA ALA A 70 5.99 13.94 8.99
C ALA A 70 4.63 14.10 9.72
N VAL A 71 3.65 14.70 9.04
CA VAL A 71 2.30 14.88 9.58
C VAL A 71 1.63 13.54 9.83
N VAL A 72 1.59 12.65 8.83
CA VAL A 72 0.93 11.33 8.96
C VAL A 72 1.65 10.41 9.94
N SER A 73 2.94 10.62 10.17
CA SER A 73 3.71 9.87 11.18
C SER A 73 3.12 9.98 12.58
N ASN A 74 2.37 11.06 12.84
CA ASN A 74 1.74 11.35 14.12
C ASN A 74 0.23 11.11 14.15
N HIS A 75 -0.38 10.60 13.07
CA HIS A 75 -1.82 10.39 13.06
C HIS A 75 -2.25 9.42 14.16
N ASP A 76 -3.39 9.75 14.76
CA ASP A 76 -4.06 8.94 15.76
C ASP A 76 -5.51 8.71 15.34
N ASP A 77 -6.06 7.61 15.77
CA ASP A 77 -7.48 7.32 15.66
C ASP A 77 -7.93 6.71 17.00
N PRO A 78 -8.33 7.56 17.95
CA PRO A 78 -8.67 7.09 19.29
C PRO A 78 -9.96 6.24 19.34
N GLN A 79 -10.76 6.22 18.26
CA GLN A 79 -12.00 5.45 18.20
C GLN A 79 -11.81 4.07 17.59
N LEU A 80 -11.19 4.02 16.41
CA LEU A 80 -11.04 2.77 15.64
C LEU A 80 -9.62 2.20 15.68
N HIS A 81 -8.65 2.98 16.19
CA HIS A 81 -7.22 2.65 16.18
C HIS A 81 -6.68 2.32 14.77
N THR A 82 -7.27 2.96 13.77
CA THR A 82 -6.93 2.76 12.36
C THR A 82 -6.68 4.12 11.69
N PRO A 83 -5.50 4.71 11.88
CA PRO A 83 -5.18 6.03 11.34
C PRO A 83 -5.10 6.00 9.82
N HIS A 84 -6.22 6.22 9.14
CA HIS A 84 -6.33 6.19 7.69
C HIS A 84 -5.45 7.21 6.96
N GLY A 85 -4.96 8.23 7.65
CA GLY A 85 -4.10 9.24 7.02
C GLY A 85 -2.84 8.68 6.40
N VAL A 86 -2.17 7.73 7.07
CA VAL A 86 -0.98 7.09 6.50
C VAL A 86 -1.34 6.23 5.29
N LEU A 87 -2.47 5.51 5.33
CA LEU A 87 -2.95 4.69 4.22
C LEU A 87 -3.30 5.56 3.01
N THR A 88 -4.02 6.65 3.26
CA THR A 88 -4.45 7.61 2.22
C THR A 88 -3.24 8.33 1.60
N LEU A 89 -2.24 8.73 2.41
CA LEU A 89 -1.02 9.35 1.88
C LEU A 89 -0.19 8.35 1.08
N HIS A 90 -0.03 7.12 1.58
CA HIS A 90 0.68 6.06 0.85
C HIS A 90 0.02 5.82 -0.50
N ALA A 91 -1.29 5.55 -0.52
CA ALA A 91 -2.07 5.36 -1.74
C ALA A 91 -2.01 6.58 -2.67
N GLY A 92 -2.20 7.79 -2.15
CA GLY A 92 -2.17 9.02 -2.93
C GLY A 92 -0.82 9.28 -3.59
N ARG A 93 0.29 8.96 -2.90
CA ARG A 93 1.64 9.06 -3.50
C ARG A 93 1.84 8.10 -4.66
N GLU A 94 1.35 6.86 -4.54
CA GLU A 94 1.41 5.89 -5.64
C GLU A 94 0.54 6.36 -6.83
N LEU A 95 -0.63 6.95 -6.57
CA LEU A 95 -1.49 7.52 -7.60
C LEU A 95 -0.85 8.72 -8.29
N LEU A 96 -0.20 9.63 -7.55
CA LEU A 96 0.49 10.79 -8.13
C LEU A 96 1.60 10.38 -9.09
N ARG A 97 2.21 9.21 -8.92
CA ARG A 97 3.21 8.65 -9.87
C ARG A 97 2.62 8.19 -11.20
N LEU A 98 1.29 8.05 -11.27
CA LEU A 98 0.58 7.71 -12.50
C LEU A 98 0.22 8.97 -13.31
N THR A 99 0.30 10.16 -12.71
CA THR A 99 -0.04 11.43 -13.37
C THR A 99 1.19 12.10 -13.98
N ARG A 100 0.96 13.06 -14.87
CA ARG A 100 1.97 13.98 -15.41
C ARG A 100 1.62 15.41 -15.02
N PRO A 101 2.60 16.25 -14.67
CA PRO A 101 2.30 17.67 -14.39
C PRO A 101 1.59 18.34 -15.59
N PRO A 102 0.57 19.16 -15.36
CA PRO A 102 0.03 19.61 -14.07
C PRO A 102 -1.00 18.67 -13.43
N GLY A 103 -1.17 17.44 -13.95
CA GLY A 103 -2.09 16.44 -13.42
C GLY A 103 -1.78 16.10 -11.96
N GLY A 104 -2.79 15.61 -11.23
CA GLY A 104 -2.67 15.20 -9.84
C GLY A 104 -2.74 16.34 -8.81
N LEU A 105 -2.81 17.61 -9.20
CA LEU A 105 -2.91 18.74 -8.24
C LEU A 105 -4.15 18.66 -7.36
N GLY A 106 -5.29 18.23 -7.92
CA GLY A 106 -6.51 18.02 -7.15
C GLY A 106 -6.33 16.95 -6.07
N LEU A 107 -5.68 15.84 -6.41
CA LEU A 107 -5.33 14.79 -5.46
C LEU A 107 -4.36 15.28 -4.38
N LEU A 108 -3.31 16.01 -4.75
CA LEU A 108 -2.37 16.58 -3.79
C LEU A 108 -3.08 17.54 -2.82
N ARG A 109 -3.98 18.38 -3.33
CA ARG A 109 -4.81 19.27 -2.51
C ARG A 109 -5.66 18.47 -1.52
N PHE A 110 -6.33 17.44 -1.99
CA PHE A 110 -7.09 16.54 -1.12
C PHE A 110 -6.19 15.94 -0.01
N LEU A 111 -5.03 15.40 -0.35
CA LEU A 111 -4.10 14.79 0.61
C LEU A 111 -3.67 15.80 1.68
N VAL A 112 -3.40 17.05 1.31
CA VAL A 112 -3.04 18.11 2.26
C VAL A 112 -4.18 18.32 3.25
N PHE A 113 -5.39 18.63 2.78
CA PHE A 113 -6.50 19.00 3.67
C PHE A 113 -7.01 17.83 4.50
N TYR A 114 -7.10 16.65 3.91
CA TYR A 114 -7.51 15.45 4.63
C TYR A 114 -6.54 15.14 5.78
N ASN A 115 -5.26 15.07 5.50
CA ASN A 115 -4.27 14.69 6.51
C ASN A 115 -4.15 15.72 7.65
N PHE A 116 -4.42 16.99 7.38
CA PHE A 116 -4.41 18.01 8.42
C PHE A 116 -5.66 18.02 9.30
N SER A 117 -6.79 17.52 8.80
CA SER A 117 -8.04 17.41 9.58
C SER A 117 -8.03 16.28 10.60
N LEU A 118 -7.12 15.30 10.46
CA LEU A 118 -7.09 14.13 11.31
C LEU A 118 -6.42 14.40 12.66
N PRO A 119 -6.85 13.72 13.74
CA PRO A 119 -6.21 13.81 15.06
C PRO A 119 -4.73 13.38 15.00
N LYS A 120 -3.90 13.94 15.85
CA LYS A 120 -2.46 13.70 15.88
C LYS A 120 -1.95 13.52 17.31
N ARG A 121 -0.97 12.64 17.46
CA ARG A 121 -0.14 12.53 18.66
C ARG A 121 0.97 13.59 18.59
N SER A 122 1.57 13.88 19.75
CA SER A 122 2.67 14.86 19.85
C SER A 122 4.01 14.13 19.98
N LEU A 123 4.33 13.25 19.03
CA LEU A 123 5.62 12.55 18.99
C LEU A 123 6.65 13.40 18.24
N THR A 124 7.84 13.51 18.80
CA THR A 124 9.00 14.10 18.13
C THR A 124 10.13 13.08 18.01
N PRO A 125 11.01 13.18 17.00
CA PRO A 125 12.14 12.26 16.88
C PRO A 125 12.98 12.16 18.15
N THR A 126 13.30 13.29 18.78
CA THR A 126 14.11 13.35 20.01
C THR A 126 13.42 12.64 21.18
N ARG A 127 12.11 12.83 21.34
CA ARG A 127 11.35 12.16 22.41
C ARG A 127 11.31 10.66 22.18
N VAL A 128 10.97 10.23 20.96
CA VAL A 128 10.92 8.80 20.60
C VAL A 128 12.27 8.14 20.77
N GLU A 129 13.36 8.80 20.36
CA GLU A 129 14.73 8.29 20.56
C GLU A 129 15.08 8.15 22.02
N ALA A 130 14.74 9.13 22.85
CA ALA A 130 15.00 9.06 24.29
C ALA A 130 14.23 7.91 24.96
N GLU A 131 12.94 7.74 24.64
CA GLU A 131 12.11 6.64 25.12
C GLU A 131 12.64 5.26 24.67
N ALA A 132 13.08 5.16 23.40
CA ALA A 132 13.66 3.93 22.86
C ALA A 132 15.00 3.57 23.52
N ARG A 133 15.90 4.55 23.73
CA ARG A 133 17.20 4.36 24.39
C ARG A 133 17.08 4.01 25.86
N ALA A 134 15.97 4.32 26.51
CA ALA A 134 15.69 3.92 27.90
C ALA A 134 15.40 2.41 28.04
N ILE A 135 15.09 1.70 26.94
CA ILE A 135 14.92 0.25 26.95
C ILE A 135 16.29 -0.43 26.99
N PRO A 136 16.51 -1.40 27.92
CA PRO A 136 17.75 -2.16 27.98
C PRO A 136 18.07 -2.84 26.63
N SER A 137 19.36 -2.94 26.33
CA SER A 137 19.81 -3.71 25.17
C SER A 137 19.51 -5.18 25.37
N ALA A 138 19.05 -5.84 24.32
CA ALA A 138 18.76 -7.26 24.27
C ALA A 138 19.10 -7.80 22.87
N SER A 139 19.14 -9.11 22.70
CA SER A 139 19.32 -9.70 21.36
C SER A 139 18.12 -9.38 20.45
N GLU A 140 18.32 -9.41 19.15
CA GLU A 140 17.26 -9.19 18.16
C GLU A 140 16.07 -10.15 18.38
N GLU A 141 16.36 -11.41 18.69
CA GLU A 141 15.33 -12.41 18.96
C GLU A 141 14.51 -12.09 20.22
N GLU A 142 15.18 -11.69 21.33
CA GLU A 142 14.50 -11.29 22.57
C GLU A 142 13.65 -10.05 22.35
N GLN A 143 14.14 -9.06 21.60
CA GLN A 143 13.40 -7.86 21.26
C GLN A 143 12.17 -8.20 20.40
N ALA A 144 12.31 -9.10 19.41
CA ALA A 144 11.21 -9.52 18.54
C ALA A 144 10.12 -10.27 19.32
N LEU A 145 10.51 -11.18 20.22
CA LEU A 145 9.57 -11.90 21.10
C LEU A 145 8.83 -10.94 22.04
N ALA A 146 9.57 -10.00 22.66
CA ALA A 146 8.98 -9.00 23.55
C ALA A 146 8.03 -8.07 22.79
N TYR A 147 8.38 -7.64 21.57
CA TYR A 147 7.51 -6.82 20.74
C TYR A 147 6.20 -7.53 20.41
N ARG A 148 6.27 -8.76 19.89
CA ARG A 148 5.07 -9.57 19.61
C ARG A 148 4.20 -9.73 20.85
N LYS A 149 4.80 -10.04 22.01
CA LYS A 149 4.09 -10.13 23.28
C LYS A 149 3.36 -8.82 23.60
N PHE A 150 4.02 -7.67 23.51
CA PHE A 150 3.40 -6.38 23.83
C PHE A 150 2.27 -6.03 22.85
N VAL A 151 2.40 -6.41 21.57
CA VAL A 151 1.36 -6.23 20.58
C VAL A 151 0.11 -7.06 20.96
N PHE A 152 0.27 -8.36 21.26
CA PHE A 152 -0.86 -9.23 21.60
C PHE A 152 -1.47 -8.95 22.98
N GLU A 153 -0.69 -8.48 23.93
CA GLU A 153 -1.16 -8.02 25.23
C GLU A 153 -1.77 -6.60 25.20
N ARG A 154 -1.85 -5.98 24.00
CA ARG A 154 -2.38 -4.62 23.79
C ARG A 154 -1.64 -3.52 24.55
N MET A 155 -0.34 -3.71 24.73
CA MET A 155 0.54 -2.80 25.48
C MET A 155 1.16 -1.73 24.55
N GLY A 156 0.34 -0.92 23.86
CA GLY A 156 0.81 0.10 22.93
C GLY A 156 1.92 1.01 23.47
N PRO A 157 1.84 1.52 24.74
CA PRO A 157 2.91 2.31 25.35
C PRO A 157 4.25 1.58 25.52
N LYS A 158 4.26 0.24 25.51
CA LYS A 158 5.50 -0.57 25.55
C LYS A 158 5.95 -1.01 24.15
N ALA A 159 5.00 -1.35 23.27
CA ALA A 159 5.29 -1.76 21.90
C ALA A 159 5.93 -0.62 21.09
N ALA A 160 5.43 0.61 21.24
CA ALA A 160 5.93 1.78 20.52
C ALA A 160 7.42 2.05 20.72
N PRO A 161 7.93 2.26 21.96
CA PRO A 161 9.34 2.52 22.15
C PRO A 161 10.22 1.30 21.86
N LEU A 162 9.71 0.07 22.02
CA LEU A 162 10.47 -1.13 21.69
C LEU A 162 10.68 -1.27 20.19
N LEU A 163 9.66 -1.02 19.36
CA LEU A 163 9.83 -1.06 17.90
C LEU A 163 10.80 0.04 17.42
N ALA A 164 10.73 1.24 18.02
CA ALA A 164 11.71 2.31 17.77
C ALA A 164 13.12 1.92 18.21
N ARG A 165 13.27 1.18 19.33
CA ARG A 165 14.56 0.64 19.77
C ARG A 165 15.14 -0.33 18.74
N ILE A 166 14.35 -1.24 18.21
CA ILE A 166 14.77 -2.15 17.15
C ILE A 166 15.23 -1.38 15.91
N ALA A 167 14.52 -0.31 15.55
CA ALA A 167 14.93 0.55 14.43
C ALA A 167 16.28 1.26 14.69
N LEU A 168 16.58 1.62 15.94
CA LEU A 168 17.88 2.22 16.30
C LEU A 168 19.02 1.18 16.29
N ASP A 169 18.77 -0.03 16.75
CA ASP A 169 19.79 -1.07 16.88
C ASP A 169 20.06 -1.79 15.55
N HIS A 170 19.00 -2.05 14.75
CA HIS A 170 19.05 -2.92 13.57
C HIS A 170 18.59 -2.25 12.27
N GLY A 171 18.15 -1.00 12.34
CA GLY A 171 17.67 -0.23 11.19
C GLY A 171 16.14 -0.25 11.00
N VAL A 172 15.67 0.71 10.23
CA VAL A 172 14.22 0.87 9.93
C VAL A 172 13.66 -0.37 9.24
N GLU A 173 14.44 -1.01 8.37
CA GLU A 173 14.00 -2.21 7.64
C GLU A 173 13.74 -3.42 8.55
N ALA A 174 14.57 -3.61 9.59
CA ALA A 174 14.37 -4.67 10.57
C ALA A 174 13.10 -4.45 11.41
N ALA A 175 12.86 -3.21 11.83
CA ALA A 175 11.63 -2.85 12.54
C ALA A 175 10.38 -3.00 11.65
N ALA A 176 10.48 -2.61 10.38
CA ALA A 176 9.42 -2.78 9.38
C ALA A 176 9.12 -4.27 9.13
N HIS A 177 10.15 -5.09 8.91
CA HIS A 177 10.01 -6.53 8.77
C HIS A 177 9.28 -7.15 9.96
N LEU A 178 9.72 -6.84 11.19
CA LEU A 178 9.09 -7.39 12.39
C LEU A 178 7.61 -6.97 12.52
N ALA A 179 7.29 -5.71 12.25
CA ALA A 179 5.91 -5.23 12.30
C ALA A 179 5.02 -5.89 11.23
N ILE A 180 5.51 -6.02 9.99
CA ILE A 180 4.79 -6.69 8.90
C ILE A 180 4.62 -8.18 9.23
N ARG A 181 5.67 -8.86 9.70
CA ARG A 181 5.59 -10.24 10.15
C ARG A 181 4.57 -10.42 11.28
N THR A 182 4.55 -9.52 12.25
CA THR A 182 3.56 -9.56 13.34
C THR A 182 2.12 -9.39 12.81
N SER A 183 1.93 -8.61 11.74
CA SER A 183 0.62 -8.50 11.06
C SER A 183 0.17 -9.81 10.41
N LEU A 184 1.07 -10.74 10.10
CA LEU A 184 0.68 -12.03 9.54
C LEU A 184 -0.05 -12.93 10.58
N ASP A 185 0.21 -12.75 11.85
CA ASP A 185 -0.51 -13.47 12.91
C ASP A 185 -1.97 -13.01 12.98
N ASP A 186 -2.20 -11.71 12.84
CA ASP A 186 -3.53 -11.10 12.75
C ASP A 186 -3.51 -9.96 11.72
N LEU A 187 -4.06 -10.21 10.51
CA LEU A 187 -4.16 -9.19 9.47
C LEU A 187 -5.00 -7.98 9.93
N GLY A 188 -5.69 -8.12 11.06
CA GLY A 188 -6.62 -7.14 11.57
C GLY A 188 -7.95 -7.12 10.79
N ARG A 189 -8.90 -6.35 11.30
CA ARG A 189 -10.18 -6.19 10.63
C ARG A 189 -9.95 -5.65 9.22
N LEU A 190 -10.42 -6.38 8.21
CA LEU A 190 -10.30 -6.01 6.81
C LEU A 190 -8.83 -5.77 6.35
N ALA A 191 -7.88 -6.47 6.94
CA ALA A 191 -6.43 -6.38 6.69
C ALA A 191 -5.79 -5.01 7.03
N HIS A 192 -6.40 -4.19 7.86
CA HIS A 192 -5.84 -2.89 8.23
C HIS A 192 -4.48 -2.97 8.93
N ASN A 193 -4.22 -4.01 9.75
CA ASN A 193 -2.92 -4.16 10.40
C ASN A 193 -1.79 -4.32 9.39
N LEU A 194 -2.01 -5.11 8.35
CA LEU A 194 -1.02 -5.27 7.29
C LEU A 194 -0.85 -3.97 6.50
N ALA A 195 -1.96 -3.30 6.15
CA ALA A 195 -1.93 -2.06 5.39
C ALA A 195 -1.21 -0.94 6.16
N LEU A 196 -1.48 -0.80 7.47
CA LEU A 196 -0.79 0.15 8.34
C LEU A 196 0.70 -0.17 8.47
N ALA A 197 1.05 -1.45 8.66
CA ALA A 197 2.45 -1.85 8.76
C ALA A 197 3.23 -1.50 7.48
N VAL A 198 2.69 -1.78 6.30
CA VAL A 198 3.30 -1.42 5.01
C VAL A 198 3.36 0.09 4.84
N GLY A 199 2.27 0.82 5.11
CA GLY A 199 2.21 2.26 4.95
C GLY A 199 3.21 3.00 5.87
N TYR A 200 3.27 2.65 7.15
CA TYR A 200 4.23 3.24 8.09
C TYR A 200 5.69 2.86 7.79
N ALA A 201 5.93 1.61 7.36
CA ALA A 201 7.25 1.17 6.94
C ALA A 201 7.76 2.00 5.75
N ASP A 202 6.90 2.25 4.76
CA ASP A 202 7.23 3.07 3.60
C ASP A 202 7.54 4.52 4.01
N VAL A 203 6.69 5.13 4.85
CA VAL A 203 6.92 6.48 5.39
C VAL A 203 8.24 6.54 6.17
N ALA A 204 8.52 5.57 7.04
CA ALA A 204 9.75 5.54 7.83
C ALA A 204 11.01 5.40 6.96
N SER A 205 10.96 4.54 5.94
CA SER A 205 12.06 4.35 4.99
C SER A 205 12.38 5.62 4.20
N ILE A 206 11.34 6.38 3.80
CA ILE A 206 11.53 7.63 3.07
C ILE A 206 12.10 8.73 3.95
N LEU A 207 11.61 8.84 5.19
CA LEU A 207 12.08 9.85 6.14
C LEU A 207 13.51 9.58 6.63
N GLY A 208 13.91 8.30 6.71
CA GLY A 208 15.19 7.90 7.28
C GLY A 208 15.34 8.26 8.75
N LEU A 209 16.41 7.78 9.41
CA LEU A 209 16.71 8.17 10.79
C LEU A 209 17.26 9.59 10.86
N PRO A 210 16.93 10.38 11.90
CA PRO A 210 16.06 10.02 13.06
C PRO A 210 14.55 10.26 12.84
N ARG A 211 14.14 10.93 11.74
CA ARG A 211 12.73 11.29 11.50
C ARG A 211 11.84 10.05 11.37
N GLY A 212 12.34 8.96 10.80
CA GLY A 212 11.65 7.69 10.64
C GLY A 212 11.31 6.96 11.94
N LEU A 213 11.90 7.36 13.09
CA LEU A 213 11.55 6.79 14.40
C LEU A 213 10.09 7.11 14.80
N VAL A 214 9.57 8.26 14.39
CA VAL A 214 8.19 8.67 14.74
C VAL A 214 7.16 7.73 14.12
N PRO A 215 7.15 7.50 12.78
CA PRO A 215 6.22 6.54 12.18
C PRO A 215 6.42 5.12 12.70
N ILE A 216 7.64 4.68 12.98
CA ILE A 216 7.92 3.36 13.56
C ILE A 216 7.32 3.23 14.98
N ALA A 217 7.52 4.21 15.85
CA ALA A 217 6.93 4.20 17.18
C ALA A 217 5.39 4.24 17.12
N ASN A 218 4.84 5.05 16.21
CA ASN A 218 3.40 5.13 16.04
C ASN A 218 2.83 3.81 15.50
N LEU A 219 3.50 3.17 14.57
CA LEU A 219 3.15 1.82 14.08
C LEU A 219 3.09 0.82 15.25
N GLY A 220 4.11 0.76 16.09
CA GLY A 220 4.13 -0.13 17.25
C GLY A 220 2.97 0.10 18.21
N HIS A 221 2.59 1.37 18.44
CA HIS A 221 1.41 1.70 19.23
C HIS A 221 0.11 1.23 18.57
N VAL A 222 -0.13 1.66 17.34
CA VAL A 222 -1.36 1.39 16.61
C VAL A 222 -1.57 -0.11 16.41
N GLN A 223 -0.52 -0.84 16.09
CA GLN A 223 -0.58 -2.28 15.93
C GLN A 223 -1.00 -2.99 17.22
N ALA A 224 -0.49 -2.54 18.37
CA ALA A 224 -0.86 -3.11 19.67
C ALA A 224 -2.31 -2.79 20.06
N VAL A 225 -2.77 -1.55 19.86
CA VAL A 225 -4.12 -1.16 20.28
C VAL A 225 -5.20 -1.57 19.26
N GLY A 226 -4.85 -1.66 17.98
CA GLY A 226 -5.74 -2.01 16.88
C GLY A 226 -6.00 -3.50 16.68
N LEU A 227 -5.17 -4.38 17.24
CA LEU A 227 -5.36 -5.83 17.17
C LEU A 227 -6.66 -6.25 17.84
N GLN A 228 -7.39 -7.17 17.23
CA GLN A 228 -8.66 -7.66 17.76
C GLN A 228 -8.51 -8.69 18.89
N GLY A 229 -7.27 -9.00 19.29
CA GLY A 229 -6.98 -9.88 20.40
C GLY A 229 -7.11 -11.38 20.08
N VAL A 230 -6.94 -11.73 18.81
CA VAL A 230 -6.78 -13.12 18.41
C VAL A 230 -5.44 -13.61 18.98
N PRO A 231 -5.40 -14.76 19.66
CA PRO A 231 -4.13 -15.34 20.13
C PRO A 231 -3.18 -15.48 18.92
N PRO A 232 -1.85 -15.28 19.14
CA PRO A 232 -0.90 -15.47 18.07
C PRO A 232 -1.02 -16.90 17.54
N THR A 233 -1.45 -17.02 16.30
CA THR A 233 -1.34 -18.28 15.59
C THR A 233 0.15 -18.48 15.34
N GLU A 234 0.73 -19.60 15.80
CA GLU A 234 2.08 -19.93 15.40
C GLU A 234 2.10 -19.97 13.86
N ILE A 235 2.92 -19.13 13.26
CA ILE A 235 3.17 -19.22 11.83
C ILE A 235 3.87 -20.57 11.65
N PRO A 236 3.30 -21.52 10.90
CA PRO A 236 3.98 -22.75 10.60
C PRO A 236 5.31 -22.38 9.96
N ILE A 237 6.42 -22.74 10.61
CA ILE A 237 7.74 -22.54 10.03
C ILE A 237 7.83 -23.52 8.86
N LEU A 238 7.51 -23.05 7.68
CA LEU A 238 7.71 -23.80 6.45
C LEU A 238 9.21 -23.76 6.15
N GLU A 239 9.99 -24.59 6.84
CA GLU A 239 11.45 -24.61 6.73
C GLU A 239 11.92 -25.07 5.36
N LYS A 240 11.06 -25.71 4.58
CA LYS A 240 11.43 -26.28 3.28
C LYS A 240 10.32 -26.07 2.25
N ARG A 241 10.76 -25.90 1.02
CA ARG A 241 9.91 -25.93 -0.17
C ARG A 241 9.15 -27.25 -0.22
N GLY A 242 7.81 -27.18 -0.28
CA GLY A 242 6.96 -28.35 -0.54
C GLY A 242 7.19 -28.94 -1.93
N SER A 243 6.55 -30.08 -2.19
CA SER A 243 6.64 -30.80 -3.48
C SER A 243 5.85 -30.14 -4.62
N GLY A 244 5.13 -29.06 -4.34
CA GLY A 244 4.33 -28.33 -5.33
C GLY A 244 5.18 -27.69 -6.44
N ARG A 245 4.54 -27.43 -7.58
CA ARG A 245 5.12 -26.66 -8.69
C ARG A 245 4.51 -25.26 -8.70
N ALA A 246 5.34 -24.23 -8.93
CA ALA A 246 4.88 -22.86 -9.14
C ALA A 246 4.19 -22.77 -10.53
N ASP A 247 2.86 -22.83 -10.52
CA ASP A 247 2.01 -22.90 -11.71
C ASP A 247 0.84 -21.93 -11.55
N ALA A 248 0.85 -20.82 -12.29
CA ALA A 248 -0.15 -19.78 -12.19
C ALA A 248 -1.52 -20.17 -12.77
N GLU A 249 -1.54 -21.03 -13.81
CA GLU A 249 -2.78 -21.50 -14.43
C GLU A 249 -3.48 -22.47 -13.49
N ALA A 250 -2.72 -23.41 -12.87
CA ALA A 250 -3.26 -24.30 -11.86
C ALA A 250 -3.77 -23.53 -10.63
N LEU A 251 -3.06 -22.48 -10.20
CA LEU A 251 -3.49 -21.62 -9.10
C LEU A 251 -4.81 -20.92 -9.43
N ALA A 252 -4.96 -20.35 -10.63
CA ALA A 252 -6.18 -19.72 -11.09
C ALA A 252 -7.35 -20.70 -11.11
N SER A 253 -7.18 -21.89 -11.70
CA SER A 253 -8.20 -22.95 -11.74
C SER A 253 -8.66 -23.36 -10.36
N PHE A 254 -7.73 -23.58 -9.42
CA PHE A 254 -8.11 -23.99 -8.05
C PHE A 254 -8.79 -22.88 -7.25
N LEU A 255 -8.47 -21.61 -7.54
CA LEU A 255 -9.21 -20.47 -6.95
C LEU A 255 -10.65 -20.42 -7.48
N GLU A 256 -10.86 -20.64 -8.78
CA GLU A 256 -12.19 -20.70 -9.40
C GLU A 256 -13.03 -21.85 -8.83
N GLU A 257 -12.42 -23.01 -8.62
CA GLU A 257 -13.06 -24.22 -8.11
C GLU A 257 -13.17 -24.27 -6.57
N TRP A 258 -12.57 -23.31 -5.87
CA TRP A 258 -12.50 -23.24 -4.41
C TRP A 258 -11.77 -24.42 -3.75
N GLU A 259 -10.79 -24.97 -4.43
CA GLU A 259 -10.00 -26.09 -3.96
C GLU A 259 -8.78 -25.64 -3.11
N PHE A 260 -9.02 -24.97 -1.99
CA PHE A 260 -7.97 -24.36 -1.16
C PHE A 260 -6.90 -25.32 -0.66
N ASP A 261 -7.22 -26.59 -0.45
CA ASP A 261 -6.26 -27.60 0.00
C ASP A 261 -5.20 -27.92 -1.08
N ARG A 262 -5.54 -27.68 -2.35
CA ARG A 262 -4.63 -27.85 -3.51
C ARG A 262 -3.77 -26.61 -3.78
N VAL A 263 -4.20 -25.47 -3.29
CA VAL A 263 -3.53 -24.18 -3.51
C VAL A 263 -2.25 -24.08 -2.69
N GLU A 264 -2.23 -24.55 -1.46
CA GLU A 264 -1.10 -24.37 -0.53
C GLU A 264 0.25 -24.83 -1.09
N PRO A 265 0.41 -26.06 -1.66
CA PRO A 265 1.69 -26.49 -2.22
C PRO A 265 2.18 -25.61 -3.36
N ILE A 266 1.25 -25.04 -4.15
CA ILE A 266 1.56 -24.13 -5.26
C ILE A 266 2.07 -22.79 -4.72
N LEU A 267 1.41 -22.22 -3.72
CA LEU A 267 1.83 -20.97 -3.09
C LEU A 267 3.21 -21.09 -2.44
N GLN A 268 3.47 -22.21 -1.75
CA GLN A 268 4.79 -22.52 -1.21
C GLN A 268 5.85 -22.54 -2.32
N ALA A 269 5.57 -23.22 -3.43
CA ALA A 269 6.49 -23.26 -4.56
C ALA A 269 6.80 -21.86 -5.10
N PHE A 270 5.80 -21.00 -5.31
CA PHE A 270 6.01 -19.62 -5.74
C PHE A 270 6.89 -18.82 -4.77
N ALA A 271 6.62 -18.93 -3.47
CA ALA A 271 7.36 -18.20 -2.45
C ALA A 271 8.82 -18.65 -2.35
N PHE A 272 9.07 -19.96 -2.33
CA PHE A 272 10.43 -20.52 -2.20
C PHE A 272 11.26 -20.45 -3.49
N ASP A 273 10.61 -20.39 -4.65
CA ASP A 273 11.28 -20.18 -5.94
C ASP A 273 11.58 -18.69 -6.20
N GLY A 274 11.21 -17.78 -5.29
CA GLY A 274 11.38 -16.34 -5.45
C GLY A 274 10.45 -15.73 -6.51
N ARG A 275 9.34 -16.38 -6.81
CA ARG A 275 8.35 -16.04 -7.83
C ARG A 275 7.01 -15.59 -7.24
N ALA A 276 7.02 -15.08 -6.01
CA ALA A 276 5.79 -14.68 -5.31
C ALA A 276 4.95 -13.66 -6.12
N ASP A 277 5.58 -12.75 -6.87
CA ASP A 277 4.87 -11.80 -7.75
C ASP A 277 3.99 -12.52 -8.79
N GLU A 278 4.38 -13.67 -9.29
CA GLU A 278 3.58 -14.42 -10.25
C GLU A 278 2.32 -15.02 -9.60
N ALA A 279 2.40 -15.41 -8.33
CA ALA A 279 1.22 -15.87 -7.58
C ALA A 279 0.21 -14.74 -7.34
N TYR A 280 0.67 -13.50 -7.23
CA TYR A 280 -0.24 -12.36 -7.07
C TYR A 280 -1.09 -12.07 -8.30
N ARG A 281 -0.70 -12.50 -9.51
CA ARG A 281 -1.51 -12.26 -10.72
C ARG A 281 -2.92 -12.87 -10.59
N PRO A 282 -3.10 -14.19 -10.43
CA PRO A 282 -4.44 -14.76 -10.25
C PRO A 282 -5.15 -14.27 -8.98
N LEU A 283 -4.42 -14.00 -7.90
CA LEU A 283 -5.01 -13.48 -6.66
C LEU A 283 -5.59 -12.07 -6.83
N LEU A 284 -4.91 -11.19 -7.55
CA LEU A 284 -5.40 -9.84 -7.84
C LEU A 284 -6.55 -9.85 -8.83
N VAL A 285 -6.55 -10.78 -9.80
CA VAL A 285 -7.68 -11.01 -10.70
C VAL A 285 -8.91 -11.43 -9.87
N ALA A 286 -8.79 -12.43 -9.00
CA ALA A 286 -9.87 -12.87 -8.12
C ALA A 286 -10.37 -11.74 -7.20
N ALA A 287 -9.46 -10.99 -6.57
CA ALA A 287 -9.80 -9.85 -5.71
C ALA A 287 -10.44 -8.68 -6.47
N SER A 288 -10.13 -8.52 -7.78
CA SER A 288 -10.74 -7.49 -8.63
C SER A 288 -12.18 -7.82 -8.99
N ALA A 289 -12.49 -9.09 -9.23
CA ALA A 289 -13.86 -9.55 -9.51
C ALA A 289 -14.78 -9.35 -8.30
N GLU A 290 -14.26 -9.56 -7.10
CA GLU A 290 -15.01 -9.40 -5.84
C GLU A 290 -14.21 -8.54 -4.85
N PRO A 291 -14.16 -7.22 -5.03
CA PRO A 291 -13.31 -6.33 -4.23
C PRO A 291 -13.73 -6.21 -2.77
N GLY A 292 -14.88 -6.76 -2.38
CA GLY A 292 -15.37 -6.78 -1.01
C GLY A 292 -15.93 -5.42 -0.55
N PHE A 293 -16.26 -5.34 0.74
CA PHE A 293 -16.80 -4.12 1.35
C PHE A 293 -15.78 -2.98 1.22
N LEU A 294 -16.18 -1.86 0.62
CA LEU A 294 -15.33 -0.68 0.34
C LEU A 294 -14.01 -1.03 -0.37
N GLY A 295 -13.96 -2.13 -1.10
CA GLY A 295 -12.77 -2.55 -1.84
C GLY A 295 -11.68 -3.23 -1.00
N HIS A 296 -11.95 -3.60 0.26
CA HIS A 296 -10.93 -4.10 1.17
C HIS A 296 -10.25 -5.40 0.71
N THR A 297 -10.95 -6.27 -0.01
CA THR A 297 -10.34 -7.50 -0.54
C THR A 297 -9.24 -7.17 -1.56
N LEU A 298 -9.50 -6.22 -2.47
CA LEU A 298 -8.51 -5.78 -3.44
C LEU A 298 -7.39 -4.96 -2.80
N ILE A 299 -7.72 -4.08 -1.82
CA ILE A 299 -6.73 -3.33 -1.03
C ILE A 299 -5.80 -4.32 -0.30
N ALA A 300 -6.35 -5.36 0.33
CA ALA A 300 -5.58 -6.38 1.04
C ALA A 300 -4.63 -7.14 0.09
N ALA A 301 -5.13 -7.57 -1.08
CA ALA A 301 -4.33 -8.28 -2.08
C ALA A 301 -3.18 -7.40 -2.62
N HIS A 302 -3.48 -6.15 -2.95
CA HIS A 302 -2.47 -5.18 -3.38
C HIS A 302 -1.43 -4.92 -2.29
N THR A 303 -1.87 -4.70 -1.04
CA THR A 303 -0.97 -4.46 0.10
C THR A 303 -0.11 -5.68 0.40
N ALA A 304 -0.67 -6.89 0.33
CA ALA A 304 0.07 -8.13 0.52
C ALA A 304 1.20 -8.25 -0.51
N ARG A 305 0.95 -7.92 -1.78
CA ARG A 305 1.99 -7.86 -2.80
C ARG A 305 3.11 -6.86 -2.44
N LEU A 306 2.76 -5.69 -1.92
CA LEU A 306 3.76 -4.72 -1.46
C LEU A 306 4.56 -5.21 -0.24
N ALA A 307 3.93 -5.97 0.65
CA ALA A 307 4.57 -6.54 1.84
C ALA A 307 5.64 -7.60 1.50
N THR A 308 5.50 -8.30 0.36
CA THR A 308 6.41 -9.39 -0.08
C THR A 308 7.89 -9.00 -0.03
N ARG A 309 8.22 -7.75 -0.34
CA ARG A 309 9.60 -7.25 -0.32
C ARG A 309 10.28 -7.23 1.05
N PHE A 310 9.48 -7.26 2.12
CA PHE A 310 9.97 -7.24 3.51
C PHE A 310 10.05 -8.64 4.12
N LEU A 311 9.52 -9.67 3.48
CA LEU A 311 9.31 -10.99 4.04
C LEU A 311 10.25 -12.02 3.40
N ASN A 312 10.64 -13.03 4.17
CA ASN A 312 11.34 -14.19 3.65
C ASN A 312 10.37 -15.16 2.95
N SER A 313 10.91 -16.23 2.35
CA SER A 313 10.11 -17.19 1.58
C SER A 313 9.02 -17.89 2.40
N SER A 314 9.31 -18.26 3.65
CA SER A 314 8.34 -18.91 4.53
C SER A 314 7.20 -17.95 4.92
N GLU A 315 7.55 -16.72 5.26
CA GLU A 315 6.59 -15.67 5.60
C GLU A 315 5.74 -15.27 4.38
N ASN A 316 6.34 -15.22 3.18
CA ASN A 316 5.62 -14.98 1.94
C ASN A 316 4.64 -16.11 1.62
N ALA A 317 5.03 -17.37 1.81
CA ALA A 317 4.12 -18.50 1.64
C ALA A 317 2.92 -18.39 2.58
N TRP A 318 3.16 -18.00 3.83
CA TRP A 318 2.10 -17.77 4.81
C TRP A 318 1.18 -16.62 4.46
N LEU A 319 1.74 -15.50 4.01
CA LEU A 319 0.96 -14.34 3.55
C LEU A 319 0.06 -14.70 2.36
N LEU A 320 0.60 -15.35 1.35
CA LEU A 320 -0.14 -15.82 0.18
C LEU A 320 -1.28 -16.76 0.59
N TRP A 321 -1.02 -17.73 1.48
CA TRP A 321 -2.04 -18.63 1.98
C TRP A 321 -3.16 -17.91 2.73
N LYS A 322 -2.82 -16.97 3.64
CA LYS A 322 -3.82 -16.15 4.34
C LYS A 322 -4.64 -15.31 3.38
N LEU A 323 -4.00 -14.70 2.38
CA LEU A 323 -4.71 -13.94 1.37
C LEU A 323 -5.71 -14.81 0.61
N CYS A 324 -5.33 -16.00 0.16
CA CYS A 324 -6.25 -16.94 -0.48
C CYS A 324 -7.46 -17.25 0.40
N ARG A 325 -7.26 -17.42 1.71
CA ARG A 325 -8.36 -17.70 2.67
C ARG A 325 -9.27 -16.49 2.89
N THR A 326 -8.85 -15.29 2.52
CA THR A 326 -9.72 -14.08 2.56
C THR A 326 -10.52 -13.89 1.28
N LEU A 327 -10.18 -14.57 0.19
CA LEU A 327 -10.93 -14.58 -1.05
C LEU A 327 -12.15 -15.51 -0.87
N THR A 328 -13.30 -14.93 -0.55
CA THR A 328 -14.47 -15.66 -0.06
C THR A 328 -15.42 -16.17 -1.15
N ASN A 329 -15.24 -15.72 -2.40
CA ASN A 329 -16.17 -16.00 -3.48
C ASN A 329 -15.54 -16.79 -4.63
N ARG A 330 -16.35 -17.64 -5.28
CA ARG A 330 -15.96 -18.29 -6.53
C ARG A 330 -15.75 -17.22 -7.57
N PHE A 331 -14.60 -17.28 -8.22
CA PHE A 331 -14.22 -16.35 -9.27
C PHE A 331 -14.21 -17.07 -10.62
N GLY A 332 -14.93 -16.48 -11.59
CA GLY A 332 -14.76 -16.79 -13.00
C GLY A 332 -14.54 -15.49 -13.76
N TYR A 333 -13.57 -15.45 -14.68
CA TYR A 333 -13.34 -14.28 -15.49
C TYR A 333 -14.55 -14.01 -16.38
N PRO A 334 -15.27 -12.88 -16.23
CA PRO A 334 -16.48 -12.63 -17.00
C PRO A 334 -16.15 -12.52 -18.49
N GLU A 335 -16.80 -13.33 -19.34
CA GLU A 335 -16.53 -13.34 -20.79
C GLU A 335 -16.74 -11.97 -21.44
N PHE A 336 -17.70 -11.19 -20.93
CA PHE A 336 -17.96 -9.85 -21.45
C PHE A 336 -16.82 -8.83 -21.20
N LEU A 337 -15.84 -9.18 -20.37
CA LEU A 337 -14.64 -8.37 -20.12
C LEU A 337 -13.45 -8.74 -21.02
N ARG A 338 -13.64 -9.61 -22.02
CA ARG A 338 -12.61 -9.84 -23.02
C ARG A 338 -12.56 -8.64 -24.00
N LEU A 339 -11.35 -8.23 -24.33
CA LEU A 339 -11.15 -7.20 -25.34
C LEU A 339 -11.53 -7.76 -26.73
N GLY A 340 -12.27 -6.97 -27.49
CA GLY A 340 -12.57 -7.23 -28.88
C GLY A 340 -11.41 -6.83 -29.81
N THR A 341 -11.68 -6.87 -31.12
CA THR A 341 -10.75 -6.37 -32.12
C THR A 341 -10.70 -4.85 -32.09
N SER A 342 -9.53 -4.28 -32.30
CA SER A 342 -9.30 -2.84 -32.34
C SER A 342 -10.22 -2.14 -33.36
N GLU A 343 -10.86 -1.08 -32.93
CA GLU A 343 -11.55 -0.13 -33.81
C GLU A 343 -10.67 1.11 -33.99
N ASP A 344 -10.66 1.66 -35.20
CA ASP A 344 -9.90 2.89 -35.50
C ASP A 344 -10.65 4.09 -34.90
N ARG A 345 -10.38 4.41 -33.65
CA ARG A 345 -10.95 5.53 -32.91
C ARG A 345 -9.87 6.48 -32.43
N ASP A 346 -10.19 7.76 -32.49
CA ASP A 346 -9.28 8.82 -32.05
C ASP A 346 -9.05 8.80 -30.53
N ARG A 347 -7.78 8.70 -30.13
CA ARG A 347 -7.35 8.61 -28.71
C ARG A 347 -7.86 9.77 -27.83
N PRO A 348 -7.75 11.07 -28.23
CA PRO A 348 -8.31 12.15 -27.43
C PRO A 348 -9.82 12.00 -27.20
N SER A 349 -10.57 11.57 -28.20
CA SER A 349 -12.00 11.32 -28.07
C SER A 349 -12.31 10.20 -27.09
N MET A 350 -11.48 9.15 -27.02
CA MET A 350 -11.65 8.06 -26.07
C MET A 350 -11.41 8.50 -24.63
N LEU A 351 -10.38 9.31 -24.37
CA LEU A 351 -10.11 9.86 -23.03
C LEU A 351 -11.21 10.83 -22.58
N ALA A 352 -11.71 11.68 -23.50
CA ALA A 352 -12.86 12.56 -23.22
C ALA A 352 -14.15 11.77 -22.94
N ALA A 353 -14.38 10.67 -23.66
CA ALA A 353 -15.50 9.77 -23.40
C ALA A 353 -15.38 9.10 -22.04
N LEU A 354 -14.17 8.67 -21.64
CA LEU A 354 -13.90 8.11 -20.31
C LEU A 354 -14.18 9.14 -19.22
N GLU A 355 -13.69 10.37 -19.32
CA GLU A 355 -13.99 11.43 -18.36
C GLU A 355 -15.49 11.71 -18.25
N SER A 356 -16.18 11.78 -19.38
CA SER A 356 -17.64 11.95 -19.44
C SER A 356 -18.37 10.80 -18.74
N SER A 357 -17.95 9.57 -19.00
CA SER A 357 -18.50 8.37 -18.37
C SER A 357 -18.28 8.38 -16.85
N LEU A 358 -17.09 8.72 -16.39
CA LEU A 358 -16.80 8.85 -14.95
C LEU A 358 -17.68 9.92 -14.30
N ARG A 359 -17.92 11.03 -14.99
CA ARG A 359 -18.70 12.18 -14.50
C ARG A 359 -20.21 11.92 -14.45
N TYR A 360 -20.75 11.33 -15.50
CA TYR A 360 -22.19 11.22 -15.69
C TYR A 360 -22.74 9.79 -15.52
N LYS A 361 -21.86 8.80 -15.32
CA LYS A 361 -22.20 7.37 -15.27
C LYS A 361 -22.90 6.86 -16.54
N SER A 362 -22.71 7.56 -17.65
CA SER A 362 -23.32 7.21 -18.96
C SER A 362 -22.39 7.64 -20.11
N PRO A 363 -21.97 6.71 -20.97
CA PRO A 363 -22.13 5.26 -20.85
C PRO A 363 -21.41 4.70 -19.61
N PRO A 364 -21.63 3.43 -19.24
CA PRO A 364 -20.93 2.81 -18.10
C PRO A 364 -19.41 2.86 -18.26
N ALA A 365 -18.68 3.03 -17.14
CA ALA A 365 -17.21 3.15 -17.18
C ALA A 365 -16.53 1.92 -17.78
N GLU A 366 -17.09 0.73 -17.56
CA GLU A 366 -16.61 -0.53 -18.16
C GLU A 366 -16.62 -0.51 -19.69
N GLU A 367 -17.65 0.07 -20.29
CA GLU A 367 -17.77 0.18 -21.75
C GLU A 367 -16.74 1.16 -22.32
N THR A 368 -16.59 2.32 -21.70
CA THR A 368 -15.61 3.33 -22.16
C THR A 368 -14.19 2.91 -21.96
N VAL A 369 -13.86 2.23 -20.84
CA VAL A 369 -12.53 1.65 -20.61
C VAL A 369 -12.22 0.58 -21.66
N ARG A 370 -13.17 -0.31 -21.94
CA ARG A 370 -13.00 -1.34 -22.97
C ARG A 370 -12.72 -0.71 -24.33
N HIS A 371 -13.55 0.23 -24.77
CA HIS A 371 -13.34 0.93 -26.04
C HIS A 371 -12.00 1.65 -26.10
N ALA A 372 -11.56 2.28 -25.00
CA ALA A 372 -10.26 2.92 -24.97
C ALA A 372 -9.10 1.92 -25.12
N LEU A 373 -9.19 0.76 -24.45
CA LEU A 373 -8.18 -0.31 -24.59
C LEU A 373 -8.20 -0.95 -25.98
N GLU A 374 -9.38 -1.16 -26.58
CA GLU A 374 -9.56 -1.67 -27.93
C GLU A 374 -9.06 -0.67 -28.99
N ALA A 375 -9.23 0.63 -28.76
CA ALA A 375 -8.67 1.70 -29.60
C ALA A 375 -7.16 1.94 -29.37
N ASP A 376 -6.48 1.05 -28.68
CA ASP A 376 -5.04 1.10 -28.43
C ASP A 376 -4.56 2.34 -27.66
N VAL A 377 -5.45 2.95 -26.84
CA VAL A 377 -5.05 3.99 -25.91
C VAL A 377 -4.08 3.39 -24.91
N PRO A 378 -2.88 3.98 -24.72
CA PRO A 378 -1.94 3.50 -23.73
C PRO A 378 -2.54 3.41 -22.34
N LEU A 379 -2.32 2.29 -21.66
CA LEU A 379 -2.87 2.05 -20.32
C LEU A 379 -2.50 3.18 -19.36
N GLU A 380 -1.28 3.70 -19.43
CA GLU A 380 -0.78 4.80 -18.61
C GLU A 380 -1.62 6.08 -18.76
N ASP A 381 -2.14 6.35 -19.94
CA ASP A 381 -2.98 7.53 -20.17
C ASP A 381 -4.38 7.34 -19.61
N ILE A 382 -4.94 6.13 -19.71
CA ILE A 382 -6.20 5.77 -19.05
C ILE A 382 -6.05 5.93 -17.53
N LEU A 383 -4.99 5.38 -16.94
CA LEU A 383 -4.73 5.49 -15.51
C LEU A 383 -4.57 6.94 -15.06
N ALA A 384 -3.83 7.75 -15.82
CA ALA A 384 -3.63 9.18 -15.54
C ALA A 384 -4.96 9.95 -15.58
N ALA A 385 -5.77 9.75 -16.60
CA ALA A 385 -7.07 10.39 -16.73
C ALA A 385 -8.01 10.05 -15.55
N VAL A 386 -8.01 8.80 -15.10
CA VAL A 386 -8.78 8.37 -13.94
C VAL A 386 -8.31 9.07 -12.66
N VAL A 387 -6.99 9.16 -12.42
CA VAL A 387 -6.45 9.85 -11.25
C VAL A 387 -6.80 11.34 -11.27
N ASP A 388 -6.66 11.99 -12.42
CA ASP A 388 -6.96 13.42 -12.56
C ASP A 388 -8.45 13.68 -12.31
N PHE A 389 -9.34 12.83 -12.80
CA PHE A 389 -10.77 12.93 -12.55
C PHE A 389 -11.09 12.79 -11.05
N TYR A 390 -10.69 11.69 -10.43
CA TYR A 390 -11.00 11.46 -9.00
C TYR A 390 -10.30 12.44 -8.06
N GLY A 391 -9.12 12.93 -8.42
CA GLY A 391 -8.43 13.98 -7.67
C GLY A 391 -9.24 15.28 -7.57
N GLN A 392 -10.02 15.61 -8.62
CA GLN A 392 -10.88 16.80 -8.63
C GLN A 392 -12.23 16.60 -7.93
N TRP A 393 -12.79 15.39 -8.00
CA TRP A 393 -14.17 15.09 -7.63
C TRP A 393 -14.34 14.13 -6.45
N THR A 394 -13.30 13.94 -5.64
CA THR A 394 -13.38 13.03 -4.49
C THR A 394 -14.45 13.47 -3.49
N VAL A 395 -15.50 12.67 -3.33
CA VAL A 395 -16.63 12.86 -2.42
C VAL A 395 -16.88 11.57 -1.63
N GLY A 396 -17.52 11.67 -0.47
CA GLY A 396 -17.91 10.50 0.35
C GLY A 396 -16.83 10.04 1.32
N GLU A 397 -16.71 8.74 1.55
CA GLU A 397 -15.67 8.12 2.40
C GLU A 397 -14.31 8.15 1.70
N LYS A 398 -13.70 9.31 1.76
CA LYS A 398 -12.57 9.74 0.92
C LYS A 398 -11.34 8.87 1.11
N GLU A 399 -11.06 8.42 2.34
CA GLU A 399 -9.93 7.56 2.66
C GLU A 399 -10.01 6.20 1.96
N HIS A 400 -11.17 5.57 1.98
CA HIS A 400 -11.40 4.31 1.29
C HIS A 400 -11.42 4.49 -0.22
N THR A 401 -12.01 5.60 -0.71
CA THR A 401 -12.01 5.92 -2.14
C THR A 401 -10.59 5.99 -2.70
N ILE A 402 -9.68 6.71 -2.04
CA ILE A 402 -8.29 6.86 -2.51
C ILE A 402 -7.53 5.53 -2.40
N SER A 403 -7.68 4.82 -1.27
CA SER A 403 -7.00 3.53 -1.07
C SER A 403 -7.49 2.47 -2.06
N TYR A 404 -8.80 2.43 -2.33
CA TYR A 404 -9.39 1.52 -3.29
C TYR A 404 -9.01 1.88 -4.73
N LEU A 405 -9.11 3.15 -5.11
CA LEU A 405 -8.66 3.64 -6.42
C LEU A 405 -7.20 3.26 -6.68
N ASN A 406 -6.33 3.45 -5.69
CA ASN A 406 -4.93 3.02 -5.80
C ASN A 406 -4.82 1.52 -6.06
N ALA A 407 -5.51 0.68 -5.29
CA ALA A 407 -5.49 -0.76 -5.48
C ALA A 407 -5.98 -1.16 -6.89
N VAL A 408 -7.05 -0.53 -7.38
CA VAL A 408 -7.58 -0.75 -8.74
C VAL A 408 -6.53 -0.41 -9.81
N LEU A 409 -5.99 0.81 -9.76
CA LEU A 409 -5.09 1.29 -10.82
C LEU A 409 -3.72 0.59 -10.80
N GLN A 410 -3.18 0.33 -9.61
CA GLN A 410 -1.92 -0.42 -9.48
C GLN A 410 -2.08 -1.89 -9.87
N THR A 411 -3.25 -2.48 -9.62
CA THR A 411 -3.57 -3.83 -10.10
C THR A 411 -3.68 -3.84 -11.62
N ALA A 412 -4.40 -2.91 -12.23
CA ALA A 412 -4.50 -2.79 -13.68
C ALA A 412 -3.11 -2.63 -14.33
N LYS A 413 -2.26 -1.76 -13.75
CA LYS A 413 -0.88 -1.58 -14.20
C LYS A 413 -0.04 -2.85 -14.09
N PHE A 414 -0.17 -3.59 -12.99
CA PHE A 414 0.55 -4.84 -12.76
C PHE A 414 0.12 -5.96 -13.72
N LEU A 415 -1.17 -6.09 -13.97
CA LEU A 415 -1.72 -7.09 -14.87
C LEU A 415 -1.42 -6.80 -16.34
N GLY A 416 -1.26 -5.51 -16.70
CA GLY A 416 -1.01 -5.09 -18.07
C GLY A 416 -2.30 -4.98 -18.90
N LYS A 417 -2.17 -4.46 -20.13
CA LYS A 417 -3.30 -4.07 -21.00
C LYS A 417 -4.36 -5.16 -21.14
N GLU A 418 -3.96 -6.40 -21.36
CA GLU A 418 -4.88 -7.51 -21.67
C GLU A 418 -5.82 -7.86 -20.52
N GLU A 419 -5.34 -7.76 -19.28
CA GLU A 419 -6.11 -8.08 -18.08
C GLU A 419 -6.55 -6.84 -17.29
N ALA A 420 -6.11 -5.63 -17.67
CA ALA A 420 -6.44 -4.39 -16.98
C ALA A 420 -7.94 -4.07 -17.01
N LEU A 421 -8.68 -4.60 -18.00
CA LEU A 421 -10.10 -4.32 -18.14
C LEU A 421 -10.89 -4.76 -16.89
N LEU A 422 -10.60 -5.90 -16.31
CA LEU A 422 -11.32 -6.41 -15.14
C LEU A 422 -11.21 -5.48 -13.92
N PRO A 423 -10.02 -5.14 -13.38
CA PRO A 423 -9.93 -4.24 -12.24
C PRO A 423 -10.48 -2.84 -12.56
N LEU A 424 -10.29 -2.33 -13.76
CA LEU A 424 -10.80 -1.01 -14.15
C LEU A 424 -12.32 -1.00 -14.26
N ALA A 425 -12.93 -1.96 -14.97
CA ALA A 425 -14.37 -2.03 -15.16
C ALA A 425 -15.12 -2.20 -13.83
N ILE A 426 -14.77 -3.24 -13.07
CA ILE A 426 -15.41 -3.49 -11.77
C ILE A 426 -15.02 -2.42 -10.74
N GLY A 427 -13.74 -2.04 -10.70
CA GLY A 427 -13.25 -1.06 -9.74
C GLY A 427 -13.92 0.30 -9.89
N LEU A 428 -13.94 0.84 -11.09
CA LEU A 428 -14.53 2.17 -11.35
C LEU A 428 -16.05 2.19 -11.18
N SER A 429 -16.74 1.06 -11.47
CA SER A 429 -18.19 0.97 -11.26
C SER A 429 -18.59 1.00 -9.78
N LYS A 430 -17.70 0.56 -8.88
CA LYS A 430 -17.93 0.50 -7.42
C LYS A 430 -17.42 1.71 -6.65
N LEU A 431 -16.68 2.62 -7.29
CA LEU A 431 -16.23 3.84 -6.64
C LEU A 431 -17.42 4.78 -6.36
N PRO A 432 -17.55 5.30 -5.13
CA PRO A 432 -18.59 6.26 -4.79
C PRO A 432 -18.35 7.61 -5.49
N PHE A 433 -19.42 8.29 -5.85
CA PHE A 433 -19.45 9.70 -6.25
C PHE A 433 -20.01 10.54 -5.15
#